data_6a8458f69c5476b15f8cba39f9a84622
#
_entry.id   6a8458f69c5476b15f8cba39f9a84622
#
_cell.length_a   1.000
_cell.length_b   1.000
_cell.length_c   1.000
_cell.angle_alpha   90.00
_cell.angle_beta   90.00
_cell.angle_gamma   90.00
#
_symmetry.space_group_name_H-M   'P 1'
#
loop_
_entity.id
_entity.type
_entity.pdbx_description
1 polymer ?
#
loop_
_entity_poly.entity_id
_entity_poly.type
_entity_poly.pdbx_seq_one_letter_code
_entity_poly.pdbx_strand_id
1 'polypeptide(L)'
;MAELRLLTARQLRQVYRERVRSDFPPSERRPLASMEHLRAAGVYDTWGMYEGEELLAYAFLWRSEAYGVALLDYLAVCREGRGRGTGTLALSLLQARYGGCSLLVEAEAQEEGVPPEENALRARRLSFYERSGFRRLDYQTRIFGVQYAMLVWPE
;
A
#
# COMPACT_ATOMS: atom_id res chain seq x y z
N MET A 1 11.57 4.39 18.32
CA MET A 1 10.14 4.43 17.95
C MET A 1 10.00 4.63 16.46
N ALA A 2 9.13 3.84 15.84
CA ALA A 2 8.95 3.91 14.39
C ALA A 2 8.21 5.17 13.96
N GLU A 3 8.60 5.75 12.82
CA GLU A 3 7.95 6.94 12.29
C GLU A 3 7.90 6.91 10.77
N LEU A 4 6.94 7.63 10.20
CA LEU A 4 6.86 7.84 8.75
C LEU A 4 7.75 9.01 8.36
N ARG A 5 8.53 8.82 7.30
CA ARG A 5 9.33 9.87 6.67
C ARG A 5 9.10 9.82 5.18
N LEU A 6 8.93 10.99 4.56
CA LEU A 6 8.90 11.06 3.10
C LEU A 6 10.27 10.69 2.56
N LEU A 7 10.29 9.77 1.60
CA LEU A 7 11.53 9.39 0.95
C LEU A 7 12.04 10.53 0.06
N THR A 8 13.34 10.76 0.08
CA THR A 8 13.96 11.63 -0.93
C THR A 8 13.92 10.93 -2.29
N ALA A 9 14.16 11.67 -3.36
CA ALA A 9 14.23 11.08 -4.71
C ALA A 9 15.24 9.93 -4.77
N ARG A 10 16.39 10.09 -4.11
CA ARG A 10 17.43 9.07 -4.04
C ARG A 10 16.95 7.82 -3.28
N GLN A 11 16.30 8.05 -2.13
CA GLN A 11 15.75 6.96 -1.32
C GLN A 11 14.65 6.21 -2.07
N LEU A 12 13.79 6.92 -2.79
CA LEU A 12 12.74 6.28 -3.61
C LEU A 12 13.37 5.36 -4.66
N ARG A 13 14.39 5.81 -5.36
CA ARG A 13 15.08 4.97 -6.35
C ARG A 13 15.69 3.72 -5.72
N GLN A 14 16.28 3.88 -4.54
CA GLN A 14 16.88 2.78 -3.79
C GLN A 14 15.82 1.76 -3.35
N VAL A 15 14.72 2.24 -2.75
CA VAL A 15 13.62 1.38 -2.31
C VAL A 15 13.00 0.64 -3.50
N TYR A 16 12.82 1.34 -4.62
CA TYR A 16 12.27 0.72 -5.83
C TYR A 16 13.16 -0.42 -6.32
N ARG A 17 14.46 -0.18 -6.44
CA ARG A 17 15.42 -1.19 -6.94
C ARG A 17 15.61 -2.36 -6.00
N GLU A 18 15.69 -2.09 -4.70
CA GLU A 18 16.02 -3.11 -3.70
C GLU A 18 14.79 -3.85 -3.15
N ARG A 19 13.60 -3.22 -3.17
CA ARG A 19 12.42 -3.76 -2.52
C ARG A 19 11.24 -3.97 -3.49
N VAL A 20 10.79 -2.92 -4.17
CA VAL A 20 9.58 -3.01 -5.01
C VAL A 20 9.74 -4.08 -6.08
N ARG A 21 10.89 -4.17 -6.70
CA ARG A 21 11.16 -5.17 -7.74
C ARG A 21 11.07 -6.61 -7.26
N SER A 22 11.40 -6.86 -6.00
CA SER A 22 11.32 -8.20 -5.43
C SER A 22 9.98 -8.46 -4.74
N ASP A 23 9.33 -7.42 -4.21
CA ASP A 23 8.08 -7.57 -3.46
C ASP A 23 6.85 -7.67 -4.37
N PHE A 24 6.92 -7.13 -5.59
CA PHE A 24 5.79 -7.10 -6.51
C PHE A 24 6.19 -7.62 -7.89
N PRO A 25 5.32 -8.43 -8.54
CA PRO A 25 5.59 -8.92 -9.89
C PRO A 25 5.58 -7.79 -10.92
N PRO A 26 6.24 -7.97 -12.08
CA PRO A 26 6.31 -6.93 -13.12
C PRO A 26 4.96 -6.36 -13.54
N SER A 27 3.91 -7.20 -13.57
CA SER A 27 2.56 -6.78 -13.98
C SER A 27 1.91 -5.83 -12.98
N GLU A 28 2.37 -5.80 -11.73
CA GLU A 28 1.83 -4.95 -10.67
C GLU A 28 2.71 -3.73 -10.39
N ARG A 29 3.87 -3.63 -11.03
CA ARG A 29 4.80 -2.54 -10.77
C ARG A 29 4.56 -1.35 -11.67
N ARG A 30 4.35 -0.18 -11.07
CA ARG A 30 4.37 1.08 -11.76
C ARG A 30 5.84 1.40 -12.13
N PRO A 31 6.15 1.86 -13.34
CA PRO A 31 7.52 2.24 -13.68
C PRO A 31 8.06 3.33 -12.76
N LEU A 32 9.31 3.23 -12.39
CA LEU A 32 9.95 4.22 -11.50
C LEU A 32 9.82 5.64 -12.05
N ALA A 33 10.00 5.82 -13.37
CA ALA A 33 9.86 7.13 -14.00
C ALA A 33 8.45 7.72 -13.79
N SER A 34 7.41 6.88 -13.82
CA SER A 34 6.04 7.30 -13.54
C SER A 34 5.89 7.76 -12.10
N MET A 35 6.46 7.02 -11.15
CA MET A 35 6.44 7.41 -9.73
C MET A 35 7.15 8.74 -9.50
N GLU A 36 8.31 8.92 -10.12
CA GLU A 36 9.08 10.16 -10.02
C GLU A 36 8.33 11.34 -10.60
N HIS A 37 7.65 11.14 -11.73
CA HIS A 37 6.83 12.16 -12.35
C HIS A 37 5.65 12.57 -11.46
N LEU A 38 4.92 11.61 -10.92
CA LEU A 38 3.78 11.86 -10.04
C LEU A 38 4.23 12.51 -8.73
N ARG A 39 5.37 12.10 -8.22
CA ARG A 39 5.95 12.69 -7.01
C ARG A 39 6.31 14.16 -7.23
N ALA A 40 6.95 14.47 -8.36
CA ALA A 40 7.30 15.84 -8.73
C ALA A 40 6.04 16.71 -8.94
N ALA A 41 4.95 16.11 -9.43
CA ALA A 41 3.68 16.80 -9.60
C ALA A 41 2.94 17.04 -8.27
N GLY A 42 3.43 16.48 -7.15
CA GLY A 42 2.85 16.69 -5.83
C GLY A 42 1.60 15.86 -5.53
N VAL A 43 1.35 14.81 -6.31
CA VAL A 43 0.16 13.96 -6.15
C VAL A 43 0.49 12.54 -5.69
N TYR A 44 1.75 12.23 -5.48
CA TYR A 44 2.21 10.89 -5.10
C TYR A 44 3.13 10.99 -3.89
N ASP A 45 2.71 10.40 -2.77
CA ASP A 45 3.46 10.41 -1.53
C ASP A 45 4.19 9.09 -1.35
N THR A 46 5.51 9.14 -1.20
CA THR A 46 6.33 7.95 -1.03
C THR A 46 6.90 7.91 0.38
N TRP A 47 6.24 7.16 1.26
CA TRP A 47 6.61 7.05 2.67
C TRP A 47 7.50 5.85 2.92
N GLY A 48 8.51 6.06 3.77
CA GLY A 48 9.21 4.97 4.45
C GLY A 48 8.87 5.02 5.92
N MET A 49 8.67 3.85 6.54
CA MET A 49 8.54 3.75 7.99
C MET A 49 9.87 3.29 8.56
N TYR A 50 10.46 4.13 9.37
CA TYR A 50 11.80 3.94 9.91
C TYR A 50 11.79 3.81 11.42
N GLU A 51 12.70 2.99 11.92
CA GLU A 51 13.09 3.01 13.33
C GLU A 51 14.60 3.30 13.33
N GLY A 52 14.97 4.52 13.75
CA GLY A 52 16.33 4.99 13.53
C GLY A 52 16.63 5.09 12.04
N GLU A 53 17.65 4.40 11.59
CA GLU A 53 18.04 4.35 10.17
C GLU A 53 17.51 3.10 9.45
N GLU A 54 16.81 2.22 10.17
CA GLU A 54 16.30 0.98 9.60
C GLU A 54 14.93 1.16 8.98
N LEU A 55 14.80 0.82 7.69
CA LEU A 55 13.54 0.83 6.98
C LEU A 55 12.75 -0.44 7.31
N LEU A 56 11.59 -0.28 7.93
CA LEU A 56 10.74 -1.40 8.33
C LEU A 56 9.62 -1.68 7.34
N ALA A 57 9.13 -0.65 6.66
CA ALA A 57 8.03 -0.76 5.71
C ALA A 57 8.05 0.45 4.77
N TYR A 58 7.35 0.33 3.66
CA TYR A 58 7.12 1.48 2.79
C TYR A 58 5.68 1.50 2.31
N ALA A 59 5.18 2.70 2.02
CA ALA A 59 3.83 2.89 1.52
C ALA A 59 3.81 4.06 0.56
N PHE A 60 3.26 3.83 -0.64
CA PHE A 60 3.13 4.84 -1.67
C PHE A 60 1.65 5.11 -1.93
N LEU A 61 1.27 6.38 -1.90
CA LEU A 61 -0.14 6.77 -2.03
C LEU A 61 -0.32 7.82 -3.12
N TRP A 62 -1.39 7.66 -3.89
CA TRP A 62 -1.79 8.63 -4.89
C TRP A 62 -2.94 9.45 -4.31
N ARG A 63 -2.76 10.79 -4.24
CA ARG A 63 -3.75 11.69 -3.65
C ARG A 63 -4.57 12.42 -4.70
N SER A 64 -5.85 12.63 -4.40
CA SER A 64 -6.70 13.57 -5.10
C SER A 64 -7.28 14.53 -4.06
N GLU A 65 -6.79 15.77 -4.06
CA GLU A 65 -7.29 16.81 -3.15
C GLU A 65 -8.72 17.19 -3.49
N ALA A 66 -9.07 17.16 -4.78
CA ALA A 66 -10.42 17.50 -5.24
C ALA A 66 -11.49 16.62 -4.62
N TYR A 67 -11.18 15.34 -4.38
CA TYR A 67 -12.12 14.38 -3.84
C TYR A 67 -11.83 14.00 -2.37
N GLY A 68 -10.76 14.56 -1.81
CA GLY A 68 -10.37 14.25 -0.42
C GLY A 68 -10.04 12.77 -0.20
N VAL A 69 -9.40 12.12 -1.17
CA VAL A 69 -9.06 10.70 -1.12
C VAL A 69 -7.57 10.46 -1.38
N ALA A 70 -7.06 9.37 -0.82
CA ALA A 70 -5.73 8.87 -1.12
C ALA A 70 -5.82 7.37 -1.37
N LEU A 71 -5.31 6.94 -2.52
CA LEU A 71 -5.27 5.52 -2.88
C LEU A 71 -3.93 4.94 -2.44
N LEU A 72 -3.99 3.89 -1.61
CA LEU A 72 -2.79 3.17 -1.20
C LEU A 72 -2.34 2.28 -2.35
N ASP A 73 -1.37 2.77 -3.11
CA ASP A 73 -0.85 2.12 -4.31
C ASP A 73 0.06 0.94 -3.95
N TYR A 74 0.90 1.12 -2.93
CA TYR A 74 1.80 0.09 -2.42
C TYR A 74 1.87 0.15 -0.91
N LEU A 75 1.86 -1.03 -0.29
CA LEU A 75 2.19 -1.20 1.12
C LEU A 75 2.94 -2.51 1.26
N ALA A 76 4.15 -2.45 1.76
CA ALA A 76 4.95 -3.64 1.98
C ALA A 76 5.75 -3.52 3.27
N VAL A 77 5.82 -4.62 4.01
CA VAL A 77 6.66 -4.73 5.20
C VAL A 77 7.98 -5.35 4.79
N CYS A 78 9.07 -4.69 5.10
CA CYS A 78 10.41 -5.21 4.83
C CYS A 78 10.69 -6.45 5.69
N ARG A 79 11.61 -7.29 5.23
CA ARG A 79 11.96 -8.52 5.95
C ARG A 79 12.29 -8.25 7.41
N GLU A 80 13.01 -7.17 7.67
CA GLU A 80 13.46 -6.77 9.00
C GLU A 80 12.30 -6.42 9.94
N GLY A 81 11.17 -6.00 9.38
CA GLY A 81 9.98 -5.63 10.16
C GLY A 81 8.94 -6.73 10.32
N ARG A 82 9.09 -7.85 9.63
CA ARG A 82 8.06 -8.90 9.61
C ARG A 82 7.90 -9.59 10.97
N GLY A 83 6.67 -10.01 11.27
CA GLY A 83 6.36 -10.76 12.49
C GLY A 83 6.25 -9.94 13.74
N ARG A 84 6.26 -8.62 13.66
CA ARG A 84 6.22 -7.72 14.83
C ARG A 84 5.04 -6.73 14.79
N GLY A 85 3.98 -7.05 14.05
CA GLY A 85 2.85 -6.15 13.91
C GLY A 85 3.17 -4.89 13.10
N THR A 86 4.20 -4.92 12.30
CA THR A 86 4.70 -3.76 11.55
C THR A 86 3.69 -3.24 10.53
N GLY A 87 2.98 -4.14 9.85
CA GLY A 87 1.94 -3.75 8.90
C GLY A 87 0.80 -2.99 9.56
N THR A 88 0.34 -3.47 10.71
CA THR A 88 -0.71 -2.79 11.49
C THR A 88 -0.23 -1.42 11.97
N LEU A 89 1.00 -1.33 12.43
CA LEU A 89 1.59 -0.06 12.85
C LEU A 89 1.68 0.91 11.66
N ALA A 90 2.13 0.43 10.50
CA ALA A 90 2.22 1.26 9.30
C ALA A 90 0.86 1.83 8.91
N LEU A 91 -0.19 1.01 8.90
CA LEU A 91 -1.55 1.50 8.61
C LEU A 91 -2.00 2.51 9.65
N SER A 92 -1.74 2.27 10.94
CA SER A 92 -2.07 3.21 12.02
C SER A 92 -1.43 4.58 11.80
N LEU A 93 -0.15 4.59 11.44
CA LEU A 93 0.57 5.85 11.17
C LEU A 93 0.02 6.56 9.94
N LEU A 94 -0.33 5.80 8.90
CA LEU A 94 -0.95 6.38 7.70
C LEU A 94 -2.33 6.96 8.01
N GLN A 95 -3.15 6.26 8.79
CA GLN A 95 -4.46 6.73 9.21
C GLN A 95 -4.34 8.06 9.97
N ALA A 96 -3.37 8.16 10.88
CA ALA A 96 -3.11 9.41 11.59
C ALA A 96 -2.65 10.52 10.66
N ARG A 97 -1.78 10.19 9.69
CA ARG A 97 -1.24 11.17 8.75
C ARG A 97 -2.29 11.68 7.76
N TYR A 98 -3.23 10.82 7.37
CA TYR A 98 -4.27 11.15 6.40
C TYR A 98 -5.65 11.31 7.05
N GLY A 99 -5.70 11.78 8.29
CA GLY A 99 -6.94 11.89 9.06
C GLY A 99 -8.01 12.80 8.44
N GLY A 100 -7.64 13.69 7.51
CA GLY A 100 -8.59 14.54 6.80
C GLY A 100 -9.06 13.97 5.47
N CYS A 101 -8.64 12.75 5.11
CA CYS A 101 -8.92 12.12 3.82
C CYS A 101 -9.57 10.76 4.02
N SER A 102 -10.17 10.24 2.94
CA SER A 102 -10.54 8.83 2.88
C SER A 102 -9.38 8.06 2.26
N LEU A 103 -8.97 6.99 2.92
CA LEU A 103 -7.97 6.05 2.36
C LEU A 103 -8.70 4.97 1.59
N LEU A 104 -8.24 4.70 0.37
CA LEU A 104 -8.78 3.65 -0.48
C LEU A 104 -7.72 2.58 -0.70
N VAL A 105 -8.14 1.32 -0.72
CA VAL A 105 -7.27 0.18 -1.02
C VAL A 105 -7.96 -0.70 -2.05
N GLU A 106 -7.21 -1.11 -3.06
CA GLU A 106 -7.62 -2.17 -3.98
C GLU A 106 -6.82 -3.41 -3.59
N ALA A 107 -7.51 -4.48 -3.20
CA ALA A 107 -6.86 -5.73 -2.81
C ALA A 107 -7.45 -6.89 -3.60
N GLU A 108 -6.61 -7.83 -4.02
CA GLU A 108 -7.08 -8.99 -4.77
C GLU A 108 -8.13 -9.76 -4.00
N ALA A 109 -9.27 -10.01 -4.65
CA ALA A 109 -10.37 -10.77 -4.08
C ALA A 109 -10.21 -12.27 -4.36
N GLN A 110 -10.85 -13.10 -3.54
CA GLN A 110 -10.90 -14.52 -3.80
C GLN A 110 -11.71 -14.78 -5.08
N GLU A 111 -11.24 -15.72 -5.89
CA GLU A 111 -11.88 -16.07 -7.15
C GLU A 111 -11.92 -17.57 -7.34
N GLU A 112 -12.99 -18.04 -7.98
CA GLU A 112 -13.05 -19.39 -8.46
C GLU A 112 -11.99 -19.61 -9.54
N GLY A 113 -11.32 -20.75 -9.53
CA GLY A 113 -10.24 -21.03 -10.48
C GLY A 113 -8.85 -20.58 -10.04
N VAL A 114 -8.75 -19.78 -8.99
CA VAL A 114 -7.48 -19.40 -8.38
C VAL A 114 -7.05 -20.53 -7.42
N PRO A 115 -5.75 -20.89 -7.38
CA PRO A 115 -5.29 -21.92 -6.45
C PRO A 115 -5.70 -21.63 -5.00
N PRO A 116 -6.07 -22.67 -4.22
CA PRO A 116 -6.53 -22.46 -2.85
C PRO A 116 -5.53 -21.71 -1.95
N GLU A 117 -4.24 -21.95 -2.12
CA GLU A 117 -3.20 -21.27 -1.36
C GLU A 117 -3.19 -19.77 -1.63
N GLU A 118 -3.40 -19.38 -2.87
CA GLU A 118 -3.44 -17.98 -3.24
C GLU A 118 -4.72 -17.31 -2.76
N ASN A 119 -5.87 -17.97 -2.86
CA ASN A 119 -7.11 -17.46 -2.30
C ASN A 119 -7.02 -17.27 -0.79
N ALA A 120 -6.35 -18.18 -0.10
CA ALA A 120 -6.11 -18.04 1.35
C ALA A 120 -5.26 -16.83 1.66
N LEU A 121 -4.25 -16.56 0.84
CA LEU A 121 -3.39 -15.37 0.99
C LEU A 121 -4.18 -14.09 0.74
N ARG A 122 -5.02 -14.08 -0.30
CA ARG A 122 -5.90 -12.94 -0.60
C ARG A 122 -6.87 -12.68 0.55
N ALA A 123 -7.45 -13.71 1.12
CA ALA A 123 -8.34 -13.60 2.28
C ALA A 123 -7.63 -12.99 3.49
N ARG A 124 -6.39 -13.39 3.74
CA ARG A 124 -5.60 -12.83 4.84
C ARG A 124 -5.31 -11.35 4.66
N ARG A 125 -5.01 -10.92 3.44
CA ARG A 125 -4.80 -9.50 3.13
C ARG A 125 -6.06 -8.67 3.36
N LEU A 126 -7.20 -9.17 2.89
CA LEU A 126 -8.49 -8.49 3.11
C LEU A 126 -8.80 -8.39 4.60
N SER A 127 -8.61 -9.47 5.34
CA SER A 127 -8.82 -9.46 6.80
C SER A 127 -7.89 -8.48 7.52
N PHE A 128 -6.65 -8.37 7.06
CA PHE A 128 -5.69 -7.41 7.60
C PHE A 128 -6.22 -5.97 7.50
N TYR A 129 -6.74 -5.60 6.33
CA TYR A 129 -7.30 -4.26 6.15
C TYR A 129 -8.58 -4.07 6.98
N GLU A 130 -9.45 -5.08 7.01
CA GLU A 130 -10.70 -5.00 7.77
C GLU A 130 -10.44 -4.89 9.27
N ARG A 131 -9.46 -5.62 9.81
CA ARG A 131 -9.06 -5.49 11.21
C ARG A 131 -8.47 -4.11 11.54
N SER A 132 -7.97 -3.42 10.54
CA SER A 132 -7.39 -2.08 10.70
C SER A 132 -8.43 -0.97 10.49
N GLY A 133 -9.71 -1.32 10.40
CA GLY A 133 -10.81 -0.37 10.32
C GLY A 133 -11.29 -0.04 8.92
N PHE A 134 -10.83 -0.75 7.92
CA PHE A 134 -11.30 -0.55 6.55
C PHE A 134 -12.61 -1.32 6.34
N ARG A 135 -13.53 -0.71 5.58
CA ARG A 135 -14.80 -1.34 5.19
C ARG A 135 -14.73 -1.75 3.74
N ARG A 136 -15.13 -2.98 3.45
CA ARG A 136 -15.21 -3.48 2.07
C ARG A 136 -16.44 -2.88 1.39
N LEU A 137 -16.25 -2.32 0.20
CA LEU A 137 -17.36 -1.78 -0.62
C LEU A 137 -18.09 -2.92 -1.32
N ASP A 138 -19.35 -2.64 -1.73
CA ASP A 138 -20.26 -3.65 -2.29
C ASP A 138 -19.98 -3.98 -3.76
N TYR A 139 -18.91 -3.47 -4.34
CA TYR A 139 -18.54 -3.77 -5.72
C TYR A 139 -17.09 -4.20 -5.82
N GLN A 140 -16.78 -4.89 -6.90
CA GLN A 140 -15.43 -5.31 -7.22
C GLN A 140 -15.05 -4.81 -8.61
N THR A 141 -13.77 -4.69 -8.87
CA THR A 141 -13.25 -4.31 -10.20
C THR A 141 -12.43 -5.46 -10.76
N ARG A 142 -12.36 -5.53 -12.09
CA ARG A 142 -11.51 -6.52 -12.76
C ARG A 142 -10.49 -5.77 -13.61
N ILE A 143 -9.22 -5.99 -13.32
CA ILE A 143 -8.11 -5.33 -14.00
C ILE A 143 -7.15 -6.42 -14.48
N PHE A 144 -6.90 -6.47 -15.79
CA PHE A 144 -6.05 -7.48 -16.40
C PHE A 144 -6.41 -8.91 -15.97
N GLY A 145 -7.72 -9.21 -15.92
CA GLY A 145 -8.19 -10.54 -15.55
C GLY A 145 -8.18 -10.87 -14.07
N VAL A 146 -7.79 -9.95 -13.21
CA VAL A 146 -7.76 -10.14 -11.76
C VAL A 146 -8.89 -9.35 -11.11
N GLN A 147 -9.62 -10.01 -10.22
CA GLN A 147 -10.71 -9.40 -9.46
C GLN A 147 -10.15 -8.71 -8.22
N TYR A 148 -10.54 -7.45 -8.00
CA TYR A 148 -10.13 -6.65 -6.84
C TYR A 148 -11.32 -6.21 -6.03
N ALA A 149 -11.21 -6.36 -4.71
CA ALA A 149 -12.13 -5.74 -3.77
C ALA A 149 -11.66 -4.32 -3.46
N MET A 150 -12.61 -3.42 -3.26
CA MET A 150 -12.31 -2.04 -2.86
C MET A 150 -12.63 -1.89 -1.38
N LEU A 151 -11.72 -1.27 -0.63
CA LEU A 151 -11.93 -0.98 0.78
C LEU A 151 -11.69 0.50 1.04
N VAL A 152 -12.40 1.04 2.04
CA VAL A 152 -12.30 2.45 2.41
C VAL A 152 -12.14 2.62 3.91
N TRP A 153 -11.36 3.62 4.32
CA TRP A 153 -11.22 4.04 5.70
C TRP A 153 -11.29 5.57 5.74
N PRO A 154 -11.91 6.19 6.76
CA PRO A 154 -12.79 5.58 7.75
C PRO A 154 -14.13 5.14 7.16
N GLU A 155 -14.88 4.34 7.94
CA GLU A 155 -16.19 3.82 7.53
C GLU A 155 -17.22 4.92 7.33
#